data_edb0d77cf7184e6d2e3baa0f29ada0f9
#
_entry.id   edb0d77cf7184e6d2e3baa0f29ada0f9
#
_cell.length_a   1.000
_cell.length_b   1.000
_cell.length_c   1.000
_cell.angle_alpha   90.00
_cell.angle_beta   90.00
_cell.angle_gamma   90.00
#
_symmetry.space_group_name_H-M   'P 1'
#
loop_
_entity.id
_entity.type
_entity.pdbx_description
1 polymer ?
#
loop_
_entity_poly.entity_id
_entity_poly.type
_entity_poly.pdbx_seq_one_letter_code
_entity_poly.pdbx_strand_id
1 'polypeptide(L)'
;MLKIKKLSQSDIVEYMAILWIIISSGFFVLNYVYNLPCMLVLLLIAVYYAWKNKNISKRNGYRLLSLLAFVFIDECISLIIYEYPLDIHKLIILIIRLFSLAIIMDNISVKAYIRKYTSILFWICVVSLICFAAISFTSISLPLAKDYQDGFYGTFYFRINEYTRTIATRNSGPYGEPGIFAVYIVLALGFQLFSTPADEIVKGWNGIKIIVLSVTLLTTLSGTGLICYLILFATYVLLNHEQVNILKNPIMFLIVLAMIVGLYYAETTYGILEEKVISQGGSYGVRMNDTLKGYQIAIQHFLTGTGIANDYSSAWTGALLANSRSNGMANFSASVGIPFLIFYLFCVFKRSLEYMNKNLAAATVFFLVVLVSFNTQPIVLQTIGLSFLFIWKKEKLND
;
A
#
# COMPACT_ATOMS: atom_id res chain seq x y z
N MET A 1 8.53 -27.23 22.25
CA MET A 1 8.00 -27.85 21.03
C MET A 1 6.89 -26.98 20.46
N LEU A 2 7.12 -26.31 19.35
CA LEU A 2 6.09 -25.55 18.63
C LEU A 2 5.06 -26.55 18.06
N LYS A 3 3.86 -26.58 18.64
CA LYS A 3 2.73 -27.32 18.04
C LYS A 3 2.39 -26.62 16.71
N ILE A 4 2.82 -27.20 15.58
CA ILE A 4 2.41 -26.74 14.24
C ILE A 4 0.91 -27.00 14.14
N LYS A 5 0.12 -25.93 14.30
CA LYS A 5 -1.33 -26.00 14.13
C LYS A 5 -1.61 -26.24 12.64
N LYS A 6 -2.20 -27.38 12.33
CA LYS A 6 -2.58 -27.72 10.95
C LYS A 6 -3.53 -26.65 10.43
N LEU A 7 -3.15 -25.94 9.35
CA LEU A 7 -3.98 -24.92 8.72
C LEU A 7 -5.26 -25.56 8.19
N SER A 8 -6.40 -24.96 8.47
CA SER A 8 -7.67 -25.36 7.87
C SER A 8 -7.68 -24.97 6.38
N GLN A 9 -8.48 -25.67 5.58
CA GLN A 9 -8.67 -25.29 4.16
C GLN A 9 -9.15 -23.82 4.02
N SER A 10 -9.99 -23.34 4.94
CA SER A 10 -10.42 -21.95 4.98
C SER A 10 -9.25 -20.98 5.22
N ASP A 11 -8.33 -21.33 6.14
CA ASP A 11 -7.16 -20.51 6.40
C ASP A 11 -6.26 -20.37 5.18
N ILE A 12 -6.05 -21.47 4.45
CA ILE A 12 -5.22 -21.46 3.23
C ILE A 12 -5.81 -20.50 2.18
N VAL A 13 -7.11 -20.59 1.93
CA VAL A 13 -7.77 -19.72 0.96
C VAL A 13 -7.73 -18.24 1.39
N GLU A 14 -7.89 -17.96 2.69
CA GLU A 14 -7.76 -16.60 3.20
C GLU A 14 -6.32 -16.06 3.04
N TYR A 15 -5.29 -16.89 3.31
CA TYR A 15 -3.90 -16.53 3.04
C TYR A 15 -3.67 -16.23 1.55
N MET A 16 -4.18 -17.08 0.67
CA MET A 16 -4.08 -16.86 -0.78
C MET A 16 -4.78 -15.58 -1.23
N ALA A 17 -5.96 -15.30 -0.70
CA ALA A 17 -6.69 -14.08 -1.04
C ALA A 17 -5.94 -12.83 -0.62
N ILE A 18 -5.42 -12.78 0.61
CA ILE A 18 -4.67 -11.63 1.12
C ILE A 18 -3.32 -11.49 0.41
N LEU A 19 -2.62 -12.60 0.16
CA LEU A 19 -1.39 -12.60 -0.63
C LEU A 19 -1.65 -12.00 -2.03
N TRP A 20 -2.77 -12.39 -2.67
CA TRP A 20 -3.09 -11.88 -4.00
C TRP A 20 -3.54 -10.42 -4.01
N ILE A 21 -4.19 -9.93 -2.94
CA ILE A 21 -4.42 -8.49 -2.74
C ILE A 21 -3.07 -7.75 -2.68
N ILE A 22 -2.10 -8.26 -1.95
CA ILE A 22 -0.77 -7.64 -1.84
C ILE A 22 -0.03 -7.67 -3.18
N ILE A 23 0.03 -8.83 -3.84
CA ILE A 23 0.70 -9.01 -5.12
C ILE A 23 0.10 -8.09 -6.20
N SER A 24 -1.23 -8.10 -6.34
CA SER A 24 -1.95 -7.30 -7.33
C SER A 24 -1.91 -5.79 -7.06
N SER A 25 -1.34 -5.39 -5.94
CA SER A 25 -1.26 -3.98 -5.56
C SER A 25 0.10 -3.32 -5.83
N GLY A 26 1.12 -4.04 -6.29
CA GLY A 26 2.37 -3.36 -6.53
C GLY A 26 3.60 -4.22 -6.80
N PHE A 27 3.50 -5.55 -6.82
CA PHE A 27 4.62 -6.40 -7.22
C PHE A 27 5.00 -6.07 -8.66
N PHE A 28 6.23 -5.58 -8.85
CA PHE A 28 6.64 -5.00 -10.12
C PHE A 28 6.41 -5.94 -11.30
N VAL A 29 7.01 -7.12 -11.28
CA VAL A 29 6.92 -8.06 -12.40
C VAL A 29 5.48 -8.50 -12.67
N LEU A 30 4.72 -8.81 -11.62
CA LEU A 30 3.36 -9.32 -11.76
C LEU A 30 2.35 -8.23 -12.13
N ASN A 31 2.60 -6.98 -11.77
CA ASN A 31 1.70 -5.87 -12.12
C ASN A 31 2.01 -5.25 -13.48
N TYR A 32 3.28 -5.15 -13.87
CA TYR A 32 3.63 -4.50 -15.15
C TYR A 32 3.73 -5.49 -16.31
N VAL A 33 4.26 -6.69 -16.07
CA VAL A 33 4.46 -7.68 -17.14
C VAL A 33 3.26 -8.62 -17.26
N TYR A 34 2.67 -9.01 -16.14
CA TYR A 34 1.61 -10.04 -16.06
C TYR A 34 0.33 -9.50 -15.39
N ASN A 35 -0.03 -8.25 -15.65
CA ASN A 35 -1.16 -7.62 -14.97
C ASN A 35 -2.47 -8.40 -15.12
N LEU A 36 -2.88 -8.71 -16.37
CA LEU A 36 -4.13 -9.43 -16.61
C LEU A 36 -4.13 -10.85 -15.98
N PRO A 37 -3.11 -11.71 -16.16
CA PRO A 37 -3.03 -12.99 -15.45
C PRO A 37 -3.13 -12.83 -13.93
N CYS A 38 -2.46 -11.82 -13.36
CA CYS A 38 -2.52 -11.55 -11.93
C CYS A 38 -3.95 -11.20 -11.47
N MET A 39 -4.68 -10.39 -12.24
CA MET A 39 -6.07 -10.06 -11.95
C MET A 39 -7.01 -11.26 -12.12
N LEU A 40 -6.76 -12.14 -13.09
CA LEU A 40 -7.55 -13.36 -13.27
C LEU A 40 -7.42 -14.31 -12.07
N VAL A 41 -6.25 -14.44 -11.46
CA VAL A 41 -6.12 -15.23 -10.22
C VAL A 41 -6.89 -14.59 -9.07
N LEU A 42 -6.86 -13.28 -8.92
CA LEU A 42 -7.68 -12.58 -7.92
C LEU A 42 -9.17 -12.84 -8.13
N LEU A 43 -9.62 -12.81 -9.39
CA LEU A 43 -11.01 -13.11 -9.77
C LEU A 43 -11.36 -14.58 -9.46
N LEU A 44 -10.49 -15.55 -9.77
CA LEU A 44 -10.72 -16.96 -9.46
C LEU A 44 -10.91 -17.20 -7.97
N ILE A 45 -10.11 -16.53 -7.13
CA ILE A 45 -10.26 -16.59 -5.67
C ILE A 45 -11.63 -16.02 -5.26
N ALA A 46 -12.03 -14.90 -5.82
CA ALA A 46 -13.35 -14.30 -5.54
C ALA A 46 -14.50 -15.24 -5.98
N VAL A 47 -14.42 -15.82 -7.18
CA VAL A 47 -15.41 -16.79 -7.68
C VAL A 47 -15.49 -18.01 -6.76
N TYR A 48 -14.36 -18.54 -6.30
CA TYR A 48 -14.35 -19.63 -5.32
C TYR A 48 -15.10 -19.26 -4.03
N TYR A 49 -14.90 -18.05 -3.48
CA TYR A 49 -15.65 -17.58 -2.31
C TYR A 49 -17.15 -17.44 -2.60
N ALA A 50 -17.52 -16.88 -3.77
CA ALA A 50 -18.91 -16.74 -4.17
C ALA A 50 -19.59 -18.11 -4.30
N TRP A 51 -18.91 -19.07 -4.92
CA TRP A 51 -19.40 -20.44 -5.07
C TRP A 51 -19.59 -21.16 -3.73
N LYS A 52 -18.59 -21.06 -2.84
CA LYS A 52 -18.60 -21.72 -1.54
C LYS A 52 -19.67 -21.15 -0.59
N ASN A 53 -19.83 -19.83 -0.56
CA ASN A 53 -20.66 -19.15 0.44
C ASN A 53 -22.01 -18.65 -0.12
N LYS A 54 -22.23 -18.76 -1.42
CA LYS A 54 -23.47 -18.48 -2.17
C LYS A 54 -24.09 -17.09 -2.02
N ASN A 55 -23.52 -16.20 -1.20
CA ASN A 55 -24.08 -14.86 -0.94
C ASN A 55 -22.99 -13.81 -0.82
N ILE A 56 -23.15 -12.73 -1.58
CA ILE A 56 -22.50 -11.44 -1.31
C ILE A 56 -23.43 -10.70 -0.35
N SER A 57 -22.91 -10.09 0.70
CA SER A 57 -23.75 -9.28 1.60
C SER A 57 -24.42 -8.16 0.80
N LYS A 58 -25.71 -7.92 1.08
CA LYS A 58 -26.45 -6.80 0.46
C LYS A 58 -25.65 -5.50 0.53
N ARG A 59 -24.90 -5.30 1.62
CA ARG A 59 -24.11 -4.12 1.88
C ARG A 59 -22.96 -3.92 0.88
N ASN A 60 -22.12 -4.95 0.66
CA ASN A 60 -21.04 -4.87 -0.34
C ASN A 60 -21.59 -5.01 -1.77
N GLY A 61 -22.70 -5.70 -1.97
CA GLY A 61 -23.40 -5.74 -3.24
C GLY A 61 -23.90 -4.36 -3.70
N TYR A 62 -24.57 -3.61 -2.82
CA TYR A 62 -24.99 -2.23 -3.12
C TYR A 62 -23.80 -1.29 -3.35
N ARG A 63 -22.73 -1.44 -2.56
CA ARG A 63 -21.51 -0.66 -2.78
C ARG A 63 -20.87 -0.95 -4.14
N LEU A 64 -20.74 -2.22 -4.48
CA LEU A 64 -20.20 -2.62 -5.79
C LEU A 64 -21.04 -2.03 -6.91
N LEU A 65 -22.37 -2.17 -6.85
CA LEU A 65 -23.27 -1.62 -7.85
C LEU A 65 -23.14 -0.09 -7.97
N SER A 66 -23.10 0.62 -6.83
CA SER A 66 -22.92 2.07 -6.83
C SER A 66 -21.56 2.51 -7.38
N LEU A 67 -20.48 1.77 -7.07
CA LEU A 67 -19.17 2.04 -7.61
C LEU A 67 -19.09 1.79 -9.11
N LEU A 68 -19.67 0.69 -9.59
CA LEU A 68 -19.74 0.39 -11.03
C LEU A 68 -20.57 1.42 -11.78
N ALA A 69 -21.72 1.84 -11.22
CA ALA A 69 -22.54 2.91 -11.79
C ALA A 69 -21.77 4.24 -11.83
N PHE A 70 -21.04 4.59 -10.77
CA PHE A 70 -20.20 5.78 -10.76
C PHE A 70 -19.12 5.70 -11.85
N VAL A 71 -18.36 4.61 -11.91
CA VAL A 71 -17.32 4.41 -12.94
C VAL A 71 -17.91 4.53 -14.33
N PHE A 72 -19.07 3.91 -14.60
CA PHE A 72 -19.72 3.98 -15.89
C PHE A 72 -20.13 5.42 -16.26
N ILE A 73 -20.75 6.16 -15.32
CA ILE A 73 -21.14 7.56 -15.53
C ILE A 73 -19.90 8.43 -15.75
N ASP A 74 -18.87 8.26 -14.94
CA ASP A 74 -17.60 8.98 -15.01
C ASP A 74 -16.94 8.81 -16.38
N GLU A 75 -16.84 7.56 -16.87
CA GLU A 75 -16.24 7.27 -18.17
C GLU A 75 -17.10 7.77 -19.34
N CYS A 76 -18.44 7.71 -19.22
CA CYS A 76 -19.34 8.28 -20.24
C CYS A 76 -19.17 9.81 -20.33
N ILE A 77 -19.11 10.49 -19.20
CA ILE A 77 -18.88 11.95 -19.16
C ILE A 77 -17.52 12.27 -19.76
N SER A 78 -16.49 11.52 -19.37
CA SER A 78 -15.14 11.72 -19.87
C SER A 78 -15.04 11.55 -21.39
N LEU A 79 -15.67 10.50 -21.92
CA LEU A 79 -15.66 10.22 -23.34
C LEU A 79 -16.48 11.23 -24.16
N ILE A 80 -17.70 11.59 -23.67
CA ILE A 80 -18.64 12.42 -24.44
C ILE A 80 -18.36 13.92 -24.30
N ILE A 81 -18.03 14.36 -23.08
CA ILE A 81 -17.89 15.80 -22.79
C ILE A 81 -16.45 16.27 -22.96
N TYR A 82 -15.47 15.44 -22.54
CA TYR A 82 -14.07 15.83 -22.57
C TYR A 82 -13.30 15.20 -23.73
N GLU A 83 -13.95 14.31 -24.50
CA GLU A 83 -13.36 13.59 -25.65
C GLU A 83 -12.07 12.85 -25.30
N TYR A 84 -11.90 12.41 -24.02
CA TYR A 84 -10.74 11.65 -23.59
C TYR A 84 -10.87 10.18 -24.02
N PRO A 85 -9.81 9.59 -24.58
CA PRO A 85 -9.83 8.22 -25.06
C PRO A 85 -9.99 7.23 -23.91
N LEU A 86 -10.93 6.30 -24.04
CA LEU A 86 -11.17 5.24 -23.06
C LEU A 86 -10.15 4.11 -23.21
N ASP A 87 -9.40 3.81 -22.15
CA ASP A 87 -8.55 2.63 -22.06
C ASP A 87 -9.35 1.44 -21.51
N ILE A 88 -9.88 0.63 -22.46
CA ILE A 88 -10.68 -0.54 -22.14
C ILE A 88 -9.93 -1.53 -21.25
N HIS A 89 -8.61 -1.67 -21.40
CA HIS A 89 -7.81 -2.59 -20.60
C HIS A 89 -7.77 -2.14 -19.12
N LYS A 90 -7.57 -0.85 -18.85
CA LYS A 90 -7.63 -0.29 -17.49
C LYS A 90 -9.02 -0.44 -16.89
N LEU A 91 -10.07 -0.22 -17.67
CA LEU A 91 -11.45 -0.37 -17.22
C LEU A 91 -11.76 -1.82 -16.80
N ILE A 92 -11.37 -2.79 -17.61
CA ILE A 92 -11.55 -4.22 -17.30
C ILE A 92 -10.82 -4.58 -16.01
N ILE A 93 -9.58 -4.16 -15.85
CA ILE A 93 -8.79 -4.40 -14.63
C ILE A 93 -9.47 -3.79 -13.41
N LEU A 94 -9.96 -2.56 -13.50
CA LEU A 94 -10.66 -1.88 -12.42
C LEU A 94 -11.94 -2.64 -12.03
N ILE A 95 -12.75 -3.07 -12.99
CA ILE A 95 -13.96 -3.85 -12.73
C ILE A 95 -13.62 -5.17 -12.04
N ILE A 96 -12.61 -5.88 -12.50
CA ILE A 96 -12.15 -7.14 -11.87
C ILE A 96 -11.71 -6.89 -10.43
N ARG A 97 -10.95 -5.82 -10.15
CA ARG A 97 -10.53 -5.45 -8.79
C ARG A 97 -11.72 -5.18 -7.88
N LEU A 98 -12.65 -4.32 -8.32
CA LEU A 98 -13.84 -3.95 -7.53
C LEU A 98 -14.71 -5.16 -7.22
N PHE A 99 -15.00 -5.99 -8.23
CA PHE A 99 -15.80 -7.21 -8.07
C PHE A 99 -15.13 -8.21 -7.12
N SER A 100 -13.84 -8.46 -7.31
CA SER A 100 -13.09 -9.40 -6.49
C SER A 100 -13.03 -8.94 -5.04
N LEU A 101 -12.76 -7.64 -4.79
CA LEU A 101 -12.68 -7.07 -3.45
C LEU A 101 -14.03 -7.12 -2.73
N ALA A 102 -15.14 -6.83 -3.43
CA ALA A 102 -16.48 -6.91 -2.84
C ALA A 102 -16.77 -8.29 -2.26
N ILE A 103 -16.36 -9.35 -2.96
CA ILE A 103 -16.59 -10.73 -2.53
C ILE A 103 -15.58 -11.14 -1.45
N ILE A 104 -14.29 -10.90 -1.66
CA ILE A 104 -13.23 -11.34 -0.73
C ILE A 104 -13.45 -10.71 0.64
N MET A 105 -13.75 -9.41 0.70
CA MET A 105 -13.91 -8.71 1.97
C MET A 105 -15.17 -9.12 2.75
N ASP A 106 -16.22 -9.60 2.06
CA ASP A 106 -17.38 -10.21 2.72
C ASP A 106 -17.06 -11.54 3.41
N ASN A 107 -15.96 -12.15 3.05
CA ASN A 107 -15.61 -13.50 3.52
C ASN A 107 -14.48 -13.54 4.55
N ILE A 108 -13.73 -12.46 4.69
CA ILE A 108 -12.59 -12.36 5.61
C ILE A 108 -12.92 -11.36 6.73
N SER A 109 -12.68 -11.71 7.99
CA SER A 109 -12.84 -10.77 9.10
C SER A 109 -11.64 -9.81 9.19
N VAL A 110 -11.84 -8.63 9.79
CA VAL A 110 -10.78 -7.63 10.00
C VAL A 110 -9.60 -8.23 10.74
N LYS A 111 -9.85 -8.98 11.83
CA LYS A 111 -8.78 -9.62 12.63
C LYS A 111 -7.99 -10.65 11.81
N ALA A 112 -8.70 -11.47 11.01
CA ALA A 112 -8.04 -12.43 10.13
C ALA A 112 -7.18 -11.73 9.07
N TYR A 113 -7.70 -10.65 8.48
CA TYR A 113 -6.96 -9.84 7.52
C TYR A 113 -5.68 -9.27 8.13
N ILE A 114 -5.77 -8.53 9.23
CA ILE A 114 -4.63 -7.91 9.91
C ILE A 114 -3.55 -8.95 10.23
N ARG A 115 -3.94 -10.05 10.87
CA ARG A 115 -3.00 -11.12 11.26
C ARG A 115 -2.30 -11.75 10.06
N LYS A 116 -3.05 -12.08 9.00
CA LYS A 116 -2.50 -12.74 7.81
C LYS A 116 -1.71 -11.77 6.94
N TYR A 117 -2.17 -10.53 6.79
CA TYR A 117 -1.42 -9.46 6.12
C TYR A 117 -0.03 -9.28 6.75
N THR A 118 0.01 -9.07 8.07
CA THR A 118 1.27 -8.89 8.80
C THR A 118 2.19 -10.12 8.66
N SER A 119 1.61 -11.33 8.69
CA SER A 119 2.41 -12.55 8.51
C SER A 119 2.96 -12.72 7.10
N ILE A 120 2.20 -12.35 6.08
CA ILE A 120 2.66 -12.39 4.68
C ILE A 120 3.77 -11.35 4.47
N LEU A 121 3.55 -10.12 4.92
CA LEU A 121 4.55 -9.06 4.82
C LEU A 121 5.84 -9.40 5.57
N PHE A 122 5.74 -10.04 6.75
CA PHE A 122 6.90 -10.53 7.46
C PHE A 122 7.76 -11.46 6.59
N TRP A 123 7.16 -12.44 5.92
CA TRP A 123 7.91 -13.36 5.06
C TRP A 123 8.47 -12.68 3.80
N ILE A 124 7.71 -11.75 3.20
CA ILE A 124 8.20 -10.92 2.09
C ILE A 124 9.43 -10.12 2.55
N CYS A 125 9.40 -9.54 3.75
CA CYS A 125 10.51 -8.80 4.32
C CYS A 125 11.72 -9.69 4.60
N VAL A 126 11.53 -10.90 5.15
CA VAL A 126 12.63 -11.87 5.35
C VAL A 126 13.34 -12.19 4.03
N VAL A 127 12.56 -12.56 3.01
CA VAL A 127 13.14 -12.87 1.68
C VAL A 127 13.82 -11.64 1.08
N SER A 128 13.19 -10.47 1.21
CA SER A 128 13.75 -9.23 0.71
C SER A 128 15.08 -8.86 1.39
N LEU A 129 15.19 -9.04 2.71
CA LEU A 129 16.45 -8.79 3.44
C LEU A 129 17.56 -9.76 3.02
N ILE A 130 17.23 -11.04 2.79
CA ILE A 130 18.20 -12.03 2.29
C ILE A 130 18.69 -11.64 0.90
N CYS A 131 17.78 -11.29 -0.01
CA CYS A 131 18.14 -10.86 -1.37
C CYS A 131 18.95 -9.55 -1.35
N PHE A 132 18.54 -8.59 -0.52
CA PHE A 132 19.24 -7.32 -0.34
C PHE A 132 20.66 -7.53 0.19
N ALA A 133 20.83 -8.37 1.21
CA ALA A 133 22.14 -8.71 1.76
C ALA A 133 23.02 -9.44 0.72
N ALA A 134 22.45 -10.38 -0.03
CA ALA A 134 23.17 -11.07 -1.08
C ALA A 134 23.71 -10.11 -2.16
N ILE A 135 22.91 -9.16 -2.62
CA ILE A 135 23.31 -8.19 -3.62
C ILE A 135 24.30 -7.16 -3.05
N SER A 136 24.07 -6.68 -1.83
CA SER A 136 24.86 -5.59 -1.23
C SER A 136 26.24 -6.03 -0.73
N PHE A 137 26.36 -7.27 -0.26
CA PHE A 137 27.57 -7.76 0.40
C PHE A 137 28.28 -8.91 -0.33
N THR A 138 27.71 -9.40 -1.42
CA THR A 138 28.32 -10.49 -2.21
C THR A 138 28.27 -10.17 -3.69
N SER A 139 29.03 -10.96 -4.50
CA SER A 139 28.99 -10.86 -5.97
C SER A 139 27.89 -11.71 -6.60
N ILE A 140 26.91 -12.16 -5.82
CA ILE A 140 25.84 -13.03 -6.32
C ILE A 140 24.85 -12.18 -7.13
N SER A 141 24.66 -12.56 -8.39
CA SER A 141 23.59 -12.02 -9.23
C SER A 141 22.30 -12.82 -9.01
N LEU A 142 21.20 -12.14 -8.70
CA LEU A 142 19.89 -12.78 -8.64
C LEU A 142 19.32 -12.93 -10.07
N PRO A 143 18.49 -13.99 -10.31
CA PRO A 143 17.83 -14.17 -11.58
C PRO A 143 16.97 -12.96 -11.96
N LEU A 144 17.17 -12.42 -13.16
CA LEU A 144 16.40 -11.30 -13.68
C LEU A 144 15.14 -11.80 -14.37
N ALA A 145 14.02 -11.14 -14.15
CA ALA A 145 12.76 -11.51 -14.79
C ALA A 145 12.70 -11.05 -16.25
N LYS A 146 13.13 -9.84 -16.53
CA LYS A 146 13.23 -9.23 -17.88
C LYS A 146 13.93 -7.88 -17.80
N ASP A 147 14.61 -7.51 -18.90
CA ASP A 147 15.06 -6.16 -19.16
C ASP A 147 13.84 -5.26 -19.48
N TYR A 148 13.77 -4.09 -18.85
CA TYR A 148 12.71 -3.13 -19.10
C TYR A 148 13.28 -1.89 -19.79
N GLN A 149 12.47 -1.21 -20.60
CA GLN A 149 12.89 -0.10 -21.49
C GLN A 149 13.63 1.05 -20.79
N ASP A 150 13.57 1.14 -19.47
CA ASP A 150 14.21 2.18 -18.67
C ASP A 150 15.47 1.67 -17.92
N GLY A 151 16.05 0.53 -18.32
CA GLY A 151 17.25 -0.04 -17.68
C GLY A 151 17.00 -0.61 -16.28
N PHE A 152 15.78 -0.98 -15.95
CA PHE A 152 15.45 -1.62 -14.69
C PHE A 152 15.40 -3.13 -14.84
N TYR A 153 16.18 -3.83 -14.01
CA TYR A 153 16.16 -5.28 -13.91
C TYR A 153 15.30 -5.70 -12.72
N GLY A 154 14.32 -6.55 -12.94
CA GLY A 154 13.44 -7.05 -11.91
C GLY A 154 13.65 -8.53 -11.67
N THR A 155 13.78 -8.95 -10.42
CA THR A 155 13.58 -10.32 -9.97
C THR A 155 12.22 -10.43 -9.32
N PHE A 156 11.75 -11.67 -9.03
CA PHE A 156 10.52 -11.85 -8.26
C PHE A 156 10.59 -11.28 -6.84
N TYR A 157 11.80 -11.02 -6.29
CA TYR A 157 12.01 -10.63 -4.91
C TYR A 157 12.73 -9.30 -4.75
N PHE A 158 13.43 -8.83 -5.79
CA PHE A 158 14.24 -7.63 -5.72
C PHE A 158 14.38 -6.99 -7.10
N ARG A 159 14.24 -5.67 -7.16
CA ARG A 159 14.46 -4.87 -8.37
C ARG A 159 15.76 -4.12 -8.26
N ILE A 160 16.59 -4.23 -9.29
CA ILE A 160 17.87 -3.51 -9.42
C ILE A 160 17.67 -2.40 -10.44
N ASN A 161 18.08 -1.19 -10.10
CA ASN A 161 18.18 -0.09 -11.05
C ASN A 161 19.62 -0.01 -11.58
N GLU A 162 19.82 -0.21 -12.88
CA GLU A 162 21.15 -0.22 -13.48
C GLU A 162 21.75 1.18 -13.66
N TYR A 163 20.90 2.21 -13.87
CA TYR A 163 21.33 3.60 -14.09
C TYR A 163 21.98 4.24 -12.87
N THR A 164 21.68 3.77 -11.71
CA THR A 164 22.22 4.27 -10.46
C THR A 164 22.78 3.11 -9.66
N ARG A 165 23.99 2.66 -9.94
CA ARG A 165 24.76 1.74 -9.09
C ARG A 165 24.80 2.23 -7.63
N THR A 166 24.57 3.53 -7.41
CA THR A 166 24.39 4.16 -6.10
C THR A 166 23.04 3.85 -5.44
N ILE A 167 22.00 3.44 -6.17
CA ILE A 167 20.68 3.08 -5.60
C ILE A 167 20.56 1.57 -5.33
N ALA A 168 21.52 0.74 -5.72
CA ALA A 168 21.62 -0.65 -5.26
C ALA A 168 21.66 -0.77 -3.72
N THR A 169 21.84 0.36 -3.02
CA THR A 169 21.84 0.48 -1.56
C THR A 169 20.45 0.59 -0.93
N ARG A 170 19.36 0.64 -1.71
CA ARG A 170 17.98 0.77 -1.21
C ARG A 170 17.15 -0.46 -1.51
N ASN A 171 16.58 -1.04 -0.45
CA ASN A 171 15.73 -2.22 -0.57
C ASN A 171 14.33 -1.86 -1.10
N SER A 172 13.98 -2.31 -2.30
CA SER A 172 12.63 -2.17 -2.87
C SER A 172 11.78 -3.43 -2.74
N GLY A 173 12.33 -4.51 -2.21
CA GLY A 173 11.65 -5.80 -2.16
C GLY A 173 11.14 -6.24 -3.54
N PRO A 174 9.96 -6.85 -3.64
CA PRO A 174 9.35 -7.21 -4.92
C PRO A 174 8.65 -6.03 -5.61
N TYR A 175 8.68 -4.84 -5.00
CA TYR A 175 8.02 -3.64 -5.51
C TYR A 175 8.94 -2.82 -6.42
N GLY A 176 8.33 -1.98 -7.26
CA GLY A 176 9.09 -1.17 -8.22
C GLY A 176 9.98 -0.10 -7.59
N GLU A 177 9.60 0.37 -6.39
CA GLU A 177 10.30 1.45 -5.69
C GLU A 177 10.37 1.17 -4.19
N PRO A 178 11.48 1.60 -3.52
CA PRO A 178 11.60 1.49 -2.07
C PRO A 178 10.49 2.21 -1.30
N GLY A 179 10.00 3.35 -1.83
CA GLY A 179 8.90 4.11 -1.24
C GLY A 179 7.58 3.35 -1.26
N ILE A 180 7.28 2.61 -2.33
CA ILE A 180 6.09 1.75 -2.41
C ILE A 180 6.20 0.63 -1.38
N PHE A 181 7.34 -0.07 -1.31
CA PHE A 181 7.55 -1.15 -0.34
C PHE A 181 7.40 -0.64 1.10
N ALA A 182 7.95 0.54 1.40
CA ALA A 182 7.83 1.17 2.71
C ALA A 182 6.37 1.37 3.13
N VAL A 183 5.46 1.74 2.23
CA VAL A 183 4.02 1.88 2.55
C VAL A 183 3.43 0.56 3.05
N TYR A 184 3.70 -0.55 2.38
CA TYR A 184 3.18 -1.86 2.80
C TYR A 184 3.73 -2.28 4.16
N ILE A 185 5.01 -2.01 4.42
CA ILE A 185 5.65 -2.28 5.72
C ILE A 185 5.04 -1.40 6.81
N VAL A 186 4.81 -0.11 6.55
CA VAL A 186 4.19 0.82 7.50
C VAL A 186 2.77 0.39 7.87
N LEU A 187 1.96 -0.06 6.89
CA LEU A 187 0.64 -0.64 7.17
C LEU A 187 0.75 -1.88 8.06
N ALA A 188 1.70 -2.80 7.77
CA ALA A 188 1.92 -4.00 8.58
C ALA A 188 2.37 -3.67 10.01
N LEU A 189 3.25 -2.68 10.18
CA LEU A 189 3.70 -2.19 11.47
C LEU A 189 2.54 -1.54 12.25
N GLY A 190 1.72 -0.72 11.60
CA GLY A 190 0.52 -0.15 12.21
C GLY A 190 -0.44 -1.24 12.68
N PHE A 191 -0.71 -2.23 11.83
CA PHE A 191 -1.54 -3.37 12.21
C PHE A 191 -0.93 -4.14 13.40
N GLN A 192 0.38 -4.43 13.37
CA GLN A 192 1.05 -5.16 14.44
C GLN A 192 1.01 -4.41 15.77
N LEU A 193 1.28 -3.10 15.77
CA LEU A 193 1.28 -2.26 16.97
C LEU A 193 -0.09 -2.19 17.63
N PHE A 194 -1.16 -1.94 16.88
CA PHE A 194 -2.48 -1.68 17.45
C PHE A 194 -3.39 -2.91 17.55
N SER A 195 -3.00 -4.06 16.98
CA SER A 195 -3.75 -5.31 17.13
C SER A 195 -3.16 -6.27 18.17
N THR A 196 -1.95 -5.99 18.66
CA THR A 196 -1.26 -6.83 19.64
C THR A 196 -1.35 -6.18 21.04
N PRO A 197 -1.67 -6.93 22.10
CA PRO A 197 -1.61 -6.42 23.47
C PRO A 197 -0.25 -5.84 23.81
N ALA A 198 -0.22 -4.75 24.58
CA ALA A 198 0.99 -3.99 24.86
C ALA A 198 2.08 -4.81 25.56
N ASP A 199 1.69 -5.71 26.43
CA ASP A 199 2.59 -6.62 27.14
C ASP A 199 3.14 -7.77 26.29
N GLU A 200 2.55 -8.04 25.11
CA GLU A 200 2.94 -9.09 24.18
C GLU A 200 3.70 -8.58 22.95
N ILE A 201 3.73 -7.27 22.73
CA ILE A 201 4.21 -6.65 21.47
C ILE A 201 5.68 -6.99 21.15
N VAL A 202 6.53 -7.08 22.17
CA VAL A 202 7.97 -7.40 22.03
C VAL A 202 8.28 -8.85 22.40
N LYS A 203 7.27 -9.64 22.80
CA LYS A 203 7.50 -11.03 23.23
C LYS A 203 7.40 -12.00 22.05
N GLY A 204 8.27 -13.00 22.07
CA GLY A 204 8.23 -14.15 21.17
C GLY A 204 8.12 -13.75 19.69
N TRP A 205 7.16 -14.33 19.00
CA TRP A 205 6.98 -14.14 17.56
C TRP A 205 6.55 -12.73 17.16
N ASN A 206 5.83 -12.01 18.03
CA ASN A 206 5.42 -10.63 17.77
C ASN A 206 6.63 -9.70 17.75
N GLY A 207 7.56 -9.84 18.70
CA GLY A 207 8.80 -9.07 18.72
C GLY A 207 9.65 -9.31 17.47
N ILE A 208 9.78 -10.57 17.05
CA ILE A 208 10.53 -10.93 15.82
C ILE A 208 9.90 -10.25 14.59
N LYS A 209 8.57 -10.26 14.46
CA LYS A 209 7.88 -9.57 13.36
C LYS A 209 8.19 -8.07 13.34
N ILE A 210 8.10 -7.40 14.48
CA ILE A 210 8.38 -5.96 14.57
C ILE A 210 9.84 -5.68 14.18
N ILE A 211 10.78 -6.45 14.70
CA ILE A 211 12.20 -6.26 14.38
C ILE A 211 12.43 -6.43 12.88
N VAL A 212 11.96 -7.50 12.27
CA VAL A 212 12.16 -7.77 10.83
C VAL A 212 11.51 -6.68 9.98
N LEU A 213 10.26 -6.30 10.27
CA LEU A 213 9.56 -5.24 9.54
C LEU A 213 10.29 -3.89 9.69
N SER A 214 10.74 -3.55 10.91
CA SER A 214 11.47 -2.29 11.17
C SER A 214 12.82 -2.26 10.48
N VAL A 215 13.60 -3.34 10.55
CA VAL A 215 14.90 -3.45 9.84
C VAL A 215 14.69 -3.36 8.33
N THR A 216 13.67 -4.04 7.80
CA THR A 216 13.36 -3.92 6.37
C THR A 216 12.98 -2.49 5.99
N LEU A 217 12.17 -1.81 6.79
CA LEU A 217 11.83 -0.41 6.56
C LEU A 217 13.07 0.49 6.53
N LEU A 218 14.01 0.29 7.46
CA LEU A 218 15.29 1.00 7.47
C LEU A 218 16.07 0.79 6.17
N THR A 219 16.15 -0.45 5.67
CA THR A 219 16.86 -0.74 4.41
C THR A 219 16.19 -0.12 3.18
N THR A 220 14.92 0.28 3.25
CA THR A 220 14.28 1.03 2.15
C THR A 220 14.81 2.44 2.01
N LEU A 221 15.39 3.03 3.06
CA LEU A 221 15.79 4.43 3.13
C LEU A 221 14.67 5.38 2.65
N SER A 222 13.41 5.04 2.95
CA SER A 222 12.26 5.87 2.63
C SER A 222 11.98 6.85 3.77
N GLY A 223 12.36 8.12 3.60
CA GLY A 223 12.12 9.15 4.62
C GLY A 223 10.64 9.25 5.03
N THR A 224 9.72 9.22 4.06
CA THR A 224 8.27 9.20 4.36
C THR A 224 7.86 7.96 5.17
N GLY A 225 8.35 6.77 4.79
CA GLY A 225 8.05 5.54 5.52
C GLY A 225 8.57 5.58 6.96
N LEU A 226 9.79 6.06 7.18
CA LEU A 226 10.39 6.20 8.50
C LEU A 226 9.62 7.20 9.38
N ILE A 227 9.26 8.38 8.83
CA ILE A 227 8.47 9.39 9.57
C ILE A 227 7.09 8.83 9.92
N CYS A 228 6.40 8.19 8.99
CA CYS A 228 5.10 7.56 9.24
C CYS A 228 5.18 6.52 10.35
N TYR A 229 6.24 5.70 10.36
CA TYR A 229 6.43 4.70 11.42
C TYR A 229 6.74 5.33 12.77
N LEU A 230 7.57 6.37 12.82
CA LEU A 230 7.83 7.12 14.06
C LEU A 230 6.55 7.70 14.66
N ILE A 231 5.66 8.25 13.82
CA ILE A 231 4.37 8.80 14.26
C ILE A 231 3.48 7.68 14.82
N LEU A 232 3.37 6.53 14.13
CA LEU A 232 2.61 5.37 14.62
C LEU A 232 3.18 4.84 15.93
N PHE A 233 4.50 4.72 16.02
CA PHE A 233 5.18 4.22 17.21
C PHE A 233 5.02 5.17 18.41
N ALA A 234 5.20 6.47 18.20
CA ALA A 234 4.99 7.48 19.24
C ALA A 234 3.53 7.45 19.75
N THR A 235 2.56 7.36 18.84
CA THR A 235 1.15 7.23 19.20
C THR A 235 0.89 5.96 20.02
N TYR A 236 1.47 4.83 19.60
CA TYR A 236 1.34 3.58 20.33
C TYR A 236 1.89 3.70 21.76
N VAL A 237 3.06 4.31 21.93
CA VAL A 237 3.68 4.54 23.26
C VAL A 237 2.83 5.46 24.11
N LEU A 238 2.33 6.56 23.55
CA LEU A 238 1.48 7.51 24.27
C LEU A 238 0.16 6.88 24.76
N LEU A 239 -0.47 6.03 23.92
CA LEU A 239 -1.71 5.35 24.28
C LEU A 239 -1.52 4.22 25.29
N ASN A 240 -0.31 3.68 25.42
CA ASN A 240 0.02 2.56 26.31
C ASN A 240 1.10 2.94 27.33
N HIS A 241 1.23 4.22 27.70
CA HIS A 241 2.33 4.73 28.53
C HIS A 241 2.45 4.05 29.91
N GLU A 242 1.34 3.55 30.46
CA GLU A 242 1.34 2.81 31.72
C GLU A 242 1.97 1.41 31.60
N GLN A 243 1.86 0.78 30.43
CA GLN A 243 2.31 -0.59 30.18
C GLN A 243 3.64 -0.63 29.42
N VAL A 244 3.96 0.42 28.66
CA VAL A 244 5.11 0.50 27.79
C VAL A 244 6.11 1.53 28.29
N ASN A 245 7.21 1.07 28.84
CA ASN A 245 8.35 1.93 29.18
C ASN A 245 9.51 1.67 28.20
N ILE A 246 9.73 2.61 27.27
CA ILE A 246 10.76 2.50 26.24
C ILE A 246 12.15 2.29 26.86
N LEU A 247 12.47 3.03 27.92
CA LEU A 247 13.80 2.96 28.56
C LEU A 247 14.03 1.63 29.28
N LYS A 248 12.96 0.95 29.72
CA LYS A 248 13.05 -0.37 30.35
C LYS A 248 12.98 -1.51 29.35
N ASN A 249 12.61 -1.23 28.09
CA ASN A 249 12.50 -2.25 27.05
C ASN A 249 13.63 -2.05 26.00
N PRO A 250 14.71 -2.85 26.07
CA PRO A 250 15.87 -2.64 25.21
C PRO A 250 15.54 -2.79 23.72
N ILE A 251 14.55 -3.63 23.34
CA ILE A 251 14.15 -3.82 21.94
C ILE A 251 13.49 -2.55 21.43
N MET A 252 12.54 -1.97 22.17
CA MET A 252 11.87 -0.72 21.77
C MET A 252 12.86 0.45 21.70
N PHE A 253 13.77 0.54 22.67
CA PHE A 253 14.82 1.55 22.67
C PHE A 253 15.72 1.43 21.43
N LEU A 254 16.17 0.21 21.09
CA LEU A 254 16.98 -0.04 19.91
C LEU A 254 16.24 0.26 18.60
N ILE A 255 14.95 -0.03 18.52
CA ILE A 255 14.13 0.32 17.34
C ILE A 255 14.08 1.84 17.14
N VAL A 256 13.82 2.60 18.20
CA VAL A 256 13.79 4.08 18.13
C VAL A 256 15.17 4.63 17.75
N LEU A 257 16.20 4.16 18.41
CA LEU A 257 17.59 4.57 18.12
C LEU A 257 17.95 4.25 16.66
N ALA A 258 17.66 3.05 16.19
CA ALA A 258 17.93 2.64 14.81
C ALA A 258 17.16 3.51 13.81
N MET A 259 15.91 3.89 14.09
CA MET A 259 15.14 4.80 13.23
C MET A 259 15.74 6.22 13.19
N ILE A 260 16.16 6.75 14.33
CA ILE A 260 16.82 8.07 14.40
C ILE A 260 18.14 8.05 13.64
N VAL A 261 18.97 7.02 13.88
CA VAL A 261 20.23 6.82 13.15
C VAL A 261 19.98 6.60 11.66
N GLY A 262 18.95 5.82 11.30
CA GLY A 262 18.58 5.60 9.90
C GLY A 262 18.13 6.88 9.19
N LEU A 263 17.35 7.74 9.85
CA LEU A 263 16.97 9.06 9.31
C LEU A 263 18.20 9.97 9.17
N TYR A 264 19.08 10.00 10.17
CA TYR A 264 20.32 10.77 10.13
C TYR A 264 21.23 10.28 8.99
N TYR A 265 21.41 8.97 8.86
CA TYR A 265 22.21 8.38 7.77
C TYR A 265 21.59 8.67 6.39
N ALA A 266 20.28 8.53 6.29
CA ALA A 266 19.57 8.84 5.04
C ALA A 266 19.72 10.32 4.66
N GLU A 267 19.77 11.22 5.63
CA GLU A 267 20.01 12.64 5.41
C GLU A 267 21.45 12.92 5.00
N THR A 268 22.43 12.46 5.78
CA THR A 268 23.86 12.77 5.56
C THR A 268 24.41 12.14 4.27
N THR A 269 23.90 10.96 3.88
CA THR A 269 24.41 10.22 2.72
C THR A 269 23.68 10.59 1.42
N TYR A 270 22.41 10.90 1.52
CA TYR A 270 21.54 11.11 0.34
C TYR A 270 20.89 12.49 0.29
N GLY A 271 21.11 13.35 1.29
CA GLY A 271 20.49 14.68 1.36
C GLY A 271 18.97 14.62 1.26
N ILE A 272 18.33 13.57 1.81
CA ILE A 272 16.91 13.28 1.57
C ILE A 272 16.02 14.45 1.96
N LEU A 273 16.34 15.20 3.00
CA LEU A 273 15.60 16.39 3.41
C LEU A 273 16.09 17.62 2.63
N GLU A 274 17.41 17.78 2.47
CA GLU A 274 18.01 18.91 1.78
C GLU A 274 17.70 18.93 0.30
N GLU A 275 17.89 17.81 -0.41
CA GLU A 275 17.52 17.65 -1.82
C GLU A 275 16.01 17.74 -2.05
N LYS A 276 15.20 17.25 -1.11
CA LYS A 276 13.74 17.33 -1.18
C LYS A 276 13.16 18.69 -0.84
N VAL A 277 13.82 19.48 0.01
CA VAL A 277 13.27 20.75 0.52
C VAL A 277 13.89 21.94 -0.20
N ILE A 278 15.17 21.90 -0.58
CA ILE A 278 15.92 23.06 -1.07
C ILE A 278 16.05 23.09 -2.58
N SER A 279 16.17 21.93 -3.26
CA SER A 279 16.30 21.90 -4.71
C SER A 279 14.94 21.91 -5.41
N GLN A 280 14.58 23.00 -6.08
CA GLN A 280 13.37 23.09 -6.93
C GLN A 280 13.36 22.06 -8.09
N GLY A 281 14.48 21.44 -8.44
CA GLY A 281 14.62 20.42 -9.47
C GLY A 281 14.66 18.99 -8.95
N GLY A 282 14.65 18.77 -7.63
CA GLY A 282 14.71 17.44 -7.02
C GLY A 282 13.36 16.72 -6.99
N SER A 283 13.37 15.48 -6.53
CA SER A 283 12.18 14.61 -6.40
C SER A 283 11.00 15.28 -5.66
N TYR A 284 11.26 16.23 -4.76
CA TYR A 284 10.23 16.99 -4.05
C TYR A 284 9.54 18.02 -4.94
N GLY A 285 10.30 18.80 -5.71
CA GLY A 285 9.73 19.78 -6.62
C GLY A 285 8.82 19.15 -7.68
N VAL A 286 9.24 18.00 -8.22
CA VAL A 286 8.43 17.22 -9.14
C VAL A 286 7.13 16.77 -8.49
N ARG A 287 7.18 16.19 -7.27
CA ARG A 287 5.99 15.72 -6.56
C ARG A 287 5.06 16.84 -6.14
N MET A 288 5.60 17.99 -5.75
CA MET A 288 4.80 19.17 -5.39
C MET A 288 4.07 19.72 -6.62
N ASN A 289 4.73 19.79 -7.75
CA ASN A 289 4.13 20.21 -9.02
C ASN A 289 3.04 19.22 -9.47
N ASP A 290 3.31 17.91 -9.41
CA ASP A 290 2.32 16.86 -9.68
C ASP A 290 1.10 16.99 -8.75
N THR A 291 1.34 17.28 -7.48
CA THR A 291 0.27 17.48 -6.49
C THR A 291 -0.61 18.69 -6.84
N LEU A 292 0.00 19.84 -7.08
CA LEU A 292 -0.72 21.07 -7.43
C LEU A 292 -1.52 20.90 -8.71
N LYS A 293 -0.93 20.31 -9.74
CA LYS A 293 -1.63 20.05 -11.02
C LYS A 293 -2.77 19.05 -10.86
N GLY A 294 -2.55 17.95 -10.14
CA GLY A 294 -3.59 16.96 -9.91
C GLY A 294 -4.81 17.57 -9.23
N TYR A 295 -4.61 18.38 -8.19
CA TYR A 295 -5.73 19.07 -7.55
C TYR A 295 -6.33 20.20 -8.42
N GLN A 296 -5.53 20.89 -9.22
CA GLN A 296 -6.05 21.86 -10.19
C GLN A 296 -6.97 21.19 -11.21
N ILE A 297 -6.58 20.05 -11.77
CA ILE A 297 -7.41 19.25 -12.66
C ILE A 297 -8.68 18.78 -11.94
N ALA A 298 -8.57 18.29 -10.70
CA ALA A 298 -9.72 17.87 -9.90
C ALA A 298 -10.73 19.01 -9.66
N ILE A 299 -10.25 20.25 -9.51
CA ILE A 299 -11.12 21.43 -9.36
C ILE A 299 -11.77 21.80 -10.70
N GLN A 300 -11.03 21.75 -11.81
CA GLN A 300 -11.56 22.01 -13.14
C GLN A 300 -12.62 20.98 -13.56
N HIS A 301 -12.44 19.72 -13.17
CA HIS A 301 -13.34 18.60 -13.41
C HIS A 301 -14.03 18.17 -12.11
N PHE A 302 -14.65 19.12 -11.40
CA PHE A 302 -15.04 18.98 -10.00
C PHE A 302 -15.90 17.76 -9.69
N LEU A 303 -16.91 17.45 -10.51
CA LEU A 303 -17.92 16.42 -10.20
C LEU A 303 -17.42 14.99 -10.45
N THR A 304 -16.75 14.76 -11.55
CA THR A 304 -16.42 13.41 -12.03
C THR A 304 -14.94 13.21 -12.29
N GLY A 305 -14.14 14.28 -12.30
CA GLY A 305 -12.74 14.17 -12.72
C GLY A 305 -12.62 13.97 -14.23
N THR A 306 -11.51 13.38 -14.65
CA THR A 306 -11.18 13.12 -16.07
C THR A 306 -11.48 11.68 -16.51
N GLY A 307 -12.00 10.84 -15.62
CA GLY A 307 -12.19 9.40 -15.82
C GLY A 307 -11.05 8.55 -15.25
N ILE A 308 -11.40 7.42 -14.62
CA ILE A 308 -10.43 6.54 -13.96
C ILE A 308 -9.63 5.71 -14.99
N ALA A 309 -10.31 5.28 -16.07
CA ALA A 309 -9.72 4.45 -17.11
C ALA A 309 -9.13 5.23 -18.28
N ASN A 310 -9.13 6.56 -18.20
CA ASN A 310 -8.63 7.39 -19.28
C ASN A 310 -7.11 7.57 -19.24
N ASP A 311 -6.54 7.77 -20.41
CA ASP A 311 -5.18 8.29 -20.55
C ASP A 311 -5.22 9.80 -20.59
N TYR A 312 -5.36 10.45 -19.44
CA TYR A 312 -5.36 11.91 -19.31
C TYR A 312 -3.99 12.56 -19.50
N SER A 313 -3.10 11.88 -20.21
CA SER A 313 -1.84 12.49 -20.67
C SER A 313 -2.10 13.81 -21.42
N SER A 314 -3.24 13.93 -22.12
CA SER A 314 -3.66 15.16 -22.78
C SER A 314 -4.04 16.29 -21.82
N ALA A 315 -4.69 16.00 -20.67
CA ALA A 315 -4.99 17.01 -19.66
C ALA A 315 -3.74 17.49 -18.90
N TRP A 316 -2.69 16.68 -18.89
CA TRP A 316 -1.40 17.00 -18.31
C TRP A 316 -0.42 17.62 -19.34
N THR A 317 -0.80 17.75 -20.63
CA THR A 317 0.00 18.36 -21.69
C THR A 317 0.18 19.86 -21.43
N GLY A 318 1.26 20.22 -20.87
CA GLY A 318 1.65 21.56 -20.39
C GLY A 318 2.50 21.46 -19.15
N ALA A 319 2.62 20.24 -18.59
CA ALA A 319 3.57 19.95 -17.55
C ALA A 319 4.91 19.51 -18.16
N LEU A 320 5.97 20.17 -17.77
CA LEU A 320 7.37 19.85 -18.15
C LEU A 320 7.78 18.38 -17.89
N LEU A 321 6.95 17.59 -17.22
CA LEU A 321 7.19 16.22 -16.83
C LEU A 321 5.91 15.38 -17.01
N ALA A 322 5.42 15.24 -18.24
CA ALA A 322 4.22 14.48 -18.60
C ALA A 322 4.21 12.99 -18.14
N ASN A 323 5.33 12.46 -17.65
CA ASN A 323 5.50 11.04 -17.29
C ASN A 323 5.61 10.78 -15.78
N SER A 324 5.66 11.78 -14.90
CA SER A 324 5.81 11.56 -13.47
C SER A 324 4.48 11.75 -12.73
N ARG A 325 3.73 10.69 -12.56
CA ARG A 325 2.50 10.63 -11.75
C ARG A 325 2.83 10.13 -10.35
N SER A 326 3.68 10.87 -9.64
CA SER A 326 4.26 10.39 -8.38
C SER A 326 3.31 10.50 -7.18
N ASN A 327 2.26 11.36 -7.25
CA ASN A 327 1.31 11.59 -6.16
C ASN A 327 0.01 10.81 -6.38
N GLY A 328 -0.21 9.75 -5.57
CA GLY A 328 -1.37 8.89 -5.74
C GLY A 328 -2.71 9.56 -5.42
N MET A 329 -2.79 10.40 -4.38
CA MET A 329 -4.05 11.07 -4.00
C MET A 329 -4.43 12.19 -4.98
N ALA A 330 -3.46 12.98 -5.43
CA ALA A 330 -3.71 14.03 -6.42
C ALA A 330 -4.15 13.42 -7.77
N ASN A 331 -3.47 12.36 -8.21
CA ASN A 331 -3.87 11.63 -9.41
C ASN A 331 -5.27 11.01 -9.29
N PHE A 332 -5.56 10.42 -8.13
CA PHE A 332 -6.89 9.88 -7.87
C PHE A 332 -7.97 10.97 -7.90
N SER A 333 -7.72 12.12 -7.24
CA SER A 333 -8.67 13.24 -7.24
C SER A 333 -8.91 13.81 -8.65
N ALA A 334 -7.86 13.90 -9.46
CA ALA A 334 -7.97 14.31 -10.86
C ALA A 334 -8.83 13.33 -11.67
N SER A 335 -8.75 12.04 -11.38
CA SER A 335 -9.48 10.99 -12.11
C SER A 335 -10.95 10.91 -11.72
N VAL A 336 -11.32 11.14 -10.44
CA VAL A 336 -12.67 10.85 -9.93
C VAL A 336 -13.44 12.10 -9.46
N GLY A 337 -12.81 13.27 -9.47
CA GLY A 337 -13.38 14.51 -8.94
C GLY A 337 -13.41 14.58 -7.41
N ILE A 338 -13.80 15.75 -6.91
CA ILE A 338 -13.76 16.07 -5.48
C ILE A 338 -14.82 15.33 -4.65
N PRO A 339 -16.09 15.18 -5.08
CA PRO A 339 -17.09 14.47 -4.29
C PRO A 339 -16.71 13.01 -4.02
N PHE A 340 -16.18 12.32 -5.03
CA PHE A 340 -15.75 10.93 -4.85
C PHE A 340 -14.48 10.82 -4.00
N LEU A 341 -13.55 11.77 -4.10
CA LEU A 341 -12.41 11.87 -3.21
C LEU A 341 -12.87 11.97 -1.75
N ILE A 342 -13.82 12.87 -1.43
CA ILE A 342 -14.37 13.01 -0.06
C ILE A 342 -14.98 11.69 0.41
N PHE A 343 -15.78 11.04 -0.43
CA PHE A 343 -16.35 9.72 -0.13
C PHE A 343 -15.26 8.67 0.14
N TYR A 344 -14.20 8.64 -0.66
CA TYR A 344 -13.06 7.73 -0.47
C TYR A 344 -12.37 8.00 0.88
N LEU A 345 -12.07 9.24 1.21
CA LEU A 345 -11.46 9.63 2.48
C LEU A 345 -12.32 9.20 3.68
N PHE A 346 -13.62 9.37 3.58
CA PHE A 346 -14.56 8.86 4.60
C PHE A 346 -14.47 7.33 4.74
N CYS A 347 -14.37 6.60 3.63
CA CYS A 347 -14.20 5.15 3.65
C CYS A 347 -12.86 4.76 4.31
N VAL A 348 -11.75 5.43 3.96
CA VAL A 348 -10.44 5.20 4.56
C VAL A 348 -10.49 5.42 6.08
N PHE A 349 -11.10 6.52 6.54
CA PHE A 349 -11.24 6.78 7.97
C PHE A 349 -12.08 5.70 8.69
N LYS A 350 -13.19 5.30 8.10
CA LYS A 350 -14.03 4.21 8.63
C LYS A 350 -13.28 2.88 8.73
N ARG A 351 -12.44 2.56 7.74
CA ARG A 351 -11.60 1.34 7.78
C ARG A 351 -10.50 1.48 8.83
N SER A 352 -9.90 2.66 8.98
CA SER A 352 -8.92 2.94 10.02
C SER A 352 -9.51 2.70 11.43
N LEU A 353 -10.75 3.10 11.67
CA LEU A 353 -11.45 2.80 12.92
C LEU A 353 -11.64 1.29 13.16
N GLU A 354 -11.93 0.52 12.12
CA GLU A 354 -12.05 -0.94 12.23
C GLU A 354 -10.70 -1.60 12.48
N TYR A 355 -9.65 -1.17 11.78
CA TYR A 355 -8.28 -1.69 11.95
C TYR A 355 -7.69 -1.39 13.33
N MET A 356 -8.03 -0.25 13.90
CA MET A 356 -7.52 0.22 15.20
C MET A 356 -8.48 -0.12 16.36
N ASN A 357 -9.28 -1.18 16.24
CA ASN A 357 -10.20 -1.65 17.29
C ASN A 357 -11.12 -0.56 17.83
N LYS A 358 -11.55 0.39 16.98
CA LYS A 358 -12.38 1.55 17.30
C LYS A 358 -11.73 2.58 18.24
N ASN A 359 -10.45 2.48 18.52
CA ASN A 359 -9.72 3.54 19.20
C ASN A 359 -9.59 4.76 18.28
N LEU A 360 -10.26 5.86 18.63
CA LEU A 360 -10.35 7.04 17.77
C LEU A 360 -8.98 7.70 17.55
N ALA A 361 -8.16 7.81 18.59
CA ALA A 361 -6.84 8.45 18.48
C ALA A 361 -5.91 7.63 17.56
N ALA A 362 -5.82 6.32 17.80
CA ALA A 362 -5.05 5.42 16.94
C ALA A 362 -5.57 5.43 15.49
N ALA A 363 -6.89 5.43 15.30
CA ALA A 363 -7.51 5.45 13.98
C ALA A 363 -7.26 6.76 13.24
N THR A 364 -7.29 7.90 13.93
CA THR A 364 -6.99 9.21 13.33
C THR A 364 -5.54 9.26 12.86
N VAL A 365 -4.60 8.82 13.70
CA VAL A 365 -3.19 8.81 13.34
C VAL A 365 -2.93 7.81 12.20
N PHE A 366 -3.50 6.61 12.25
CA PHE A 366 -3.37 5.63 11.16
C PHE A 366 -3.96 6.17 9.86
N PHE A 367 -5.11 6.84 9.90
CA PHE A 367 -5.70 7.52 8.74
C PHE A 367 -4.76 8.56 8.16
N LEU A 368 -4.17 9.44 8.98
CA LEU A 368 -3.20 10.43 8.53
C LEU A 368 -1.96 9.78 7.88
N VAL A 369 -1.45 8.71 8.49
CA VAL A 369 -0.34 7.94 7.94
C VAL A 369 -0.69 7.32 6.59
N VAL A 370 -1.90 6.77 6.42
CA VAL A 370 -2.38 6.26 5.13
C VAL A 370 -2.46 7.39 4.11
N LEU A 371 -2.98 8.56 4.49
CA LEU A 371 -3.06 9.73 3.59
C LEU A 371 -1.68 10.18 3.13
N VAL A 372 -0.73 10.33 4.05
CA VAL A 372 0.65 10.71 3.70
C VAL A 372 1.29 9.67 2.78
N SER A 373 1.12 8.39 3.09
CA SER A 373 1.64 7.29 2.30
C SER A 373 1.08 7.26 0.88
N PHE A 374 -0.24 7.43 0.75
CA PHE A 374 -0.94 7.42 -0.55
C PHE A 374 -0.71 8.71 -1.35
N ASN A 375 -0.39 9.80 -0.65
CA ASN A 375 -0.02 11.06 -1.30
C ASN A 375 1.38 10.97 -1.94
N THR A 376 2.28 10.20 -1.33
CA THR A 376 3.66 10.04 -1.82
C THR A 376 3.83 8.89 -2.80
N GLN A 377 2.83 7.99 -2.94
CA GLN A 377 2.92 6.79 -3.80
C GLN A 377 1.61 6.53 -4.55
N PRO A 378 1.66 6.12 -5.83
CA PRO A 378 0.46 5.91 -6.67
C PRO A 378 -0.25 4.58 -6.34
N ILE A 379 -0.71 4.41 -5.09
CA ILE A 379 -1.27 3.14 -4.60
C ILE A 379 -2.81 3.16 -4.50
N VAL A 380 -3.44 4.33 -4.57
CA VAL A 380 -4.88 4.50 -4.32
C VAL A 380 -5.74 3.63 -5.26
N LEU A 381 -5.43 3.60 -6.55
CA LEU A 381 -6.11 2.79 -7.55
C LEU A 381 -5.64 1.33 -7.61
N GLN A 382 -4.63 0.96 -6.80
CA GLN A 382 -4.23 -0.43 -6.67
C GLN A 382 -5.20 -1.21 -5.77
N THR A 383 -5.16 -2.52 -5.84
CA THR A 383 -6.10 -3.41 -5.13
C THR A 383 -6.18 -3.10 -3.62
N ILE A 384 -5.03 -2.82 -2.97
CA ILE A 384 -5.01 -2.46 -1.55
C ILE A 384 -5.67 -1.11 -1.28
N GLY A 385 -5.45 -0.10 -2.13
CA GLY A 385 -6.10 1.21 -1.99
C GLY A 385 -7.61 1.11 -2.19
N LEU A 386 -8.05 0.39 -3.21
CA LEU A 386 -9.47 0.16 -3.48
C LEU A 386 -10.15 -0.69 -2.40
N SER A 387 -9.40 -1.50 -1.63
CA SER A 387 -9.97 -2.30 -0.55
C SER A 387 -10.63 -1.45 0.54
N PHE A 388 -10.18 -0.21 0.75
CA PHE A 388 -10.82 0.70 1.71
C PHE A 388 -12.28 1.06 1.36
N LEU A 389 -12.69 0.90 0.11
CA LEU A 389 -14.06 1.16 -0.31
C LEU A 389 -15.06 0.11 0.19
N PHE A 390 -14.61 -1.10 0.52
CA PHE A 390 -15.47 -2.21 0.92
C PHE A 390 -15.46 -2.45 2.43
N ILE A 391 -16.40 -3.27 2.91
CA ILE A 391 -16.61 -3.54 4.33
C ILE A 391 -16.26 -4.99 4.60
N TRP A 392 -15.41 -5.21 5.61
CA TRP A 392 -15.04 -6.54 6.04
C TRP A 392 -16.20 -7.31 6.65
N LYS A 393 -16.12 -8.63 6.58
CA LYS A 393 -17.07 -9.52 7.27
C LYS A 393 -17.14 -9.16 8.76
N LYS A 394 -18.36 -8.96 9.25
CA LYS A 394 -18.56 -8.82 10.70
C LYS A 394 -18.25 -10.16 11.39
N GLU A 395 -17.44 -10.11 12.44
CA GLU A 395 -17.35 -11.25 13.34
C GLU A 395 -18.74 -11.48 13.95
N LYS A 396 -19.20 -12.74 13.95
CA LYS A 396 -20.33 -13.10 14.81
C LYS A 396 -19.83 -12.90 16.25
N LEU A 397 -20.43 -11.99 16.98
CA LEU A 397 -20.35 -12.00 18.44
C LEU A 397 -20.86 -13.40 18.81
N ASN A 398 -19.96 -14.26 19.25
CA ASN A 398 -20.38 -15.45 19.97
C ASN A 398 -20.99 -14.91 21.28
N ASP A 399 -22.33 -14.92 21.35
CA ASP A 399 -23.08 -14.71 22.55
C ASP A 399 -22.70 -15.76 23.61
#